data_c98462d0c62577f9ccda0f19ba497573
#
_entry.id   c98462d0c62577f9ccda0f19ba497573
#
_cell.length_a   1.000
_cell.length_b   1.000
_cell.length_c   1.000
_cell.angle_alpha   90.00
_cell.angle_beta   90.00
_cell.angle_gamma   90.00
#
_symmetry.space_group_name_H-M   'P 1'
#
loop_
_entity.id
_entity.type
_entity.pdbx_description
1 polymer ?
#
loop_
_entity_poly.entity_id
_entity_poly.type
_entity_poly.pdbx_seq_one_letter_code
_entity_poly.pdbx_strand_id
1 'polypeptide(L)'
;MKRKIKKGCLAKGIVLISIAIVGSILGVKACSDNNIEEGLDKGKEEMVKEEATVDTALVSRLKEFAAMQRPEGKFAFHVYDITADKDVYGCNDTLALPSASCMKLLSGVAGLKLLGADYHYWTGIFMRGSVGNEGKLNGDVAFRAGLDPQLMVPDLNVFAKAIRQKGVRKIGGKLIVDLHITEPVKSEEHWYPWDLTFSKYGLFYKGGDRVVKALKASLRGNGVSVADSQIVMSSVPKGFTCLHVSRRQIDDVVKRMWKNSSNTQATAMLYTIGSRVNPKGNPVTEGVDYLRRFLADSLSLTSPSLCIHDGCGLCTHNRLSPIALTTILRYGYKDDAIRASLNRNLSISGNDGTLVREMAGPKLRGKIRAKTGTLSHPYGISSLAGFCEGSNGHTLAFAIMDSEMSVLDARVLQRRLCEALVKE
;
A
#
# COMPACT_ATOMS: atom_id res chain seq x y z
N MET A 1 -38.06 -47.01 17.53
CA MET A 1 -37.40 -47.61 18.72
C MET A 1 -36.59 -46.51 19.45
N LYS A 2 -36.98 -46.24 20.66
CA LYS A 2 -36.40 -45.25 21.61
C LYS A 2 -35.11 -45.81 22.22
N ARG A 3 -34.11 -44.94 22.48
CA ARG A 3 -33.23 -44.94 23.66
C ARG A 3 -32.25 -43.79 23.48
N LYS A 4 -32.38 -42.74 24.25
CA LYS A 4 -32.11 -42.35 25.63
C LYS A 4 -30.72 -41.74 25.81
N ILE A 5 -30.83 -40.50 26.20
CA ILE A 5 -29.96 -39.49 26.78
C ILE A 5 -29.03 -40.04 27.90
N LYS A 6 -27.80 -39.53 27.97
CA LYS A 6 -27.15 -39.28 29.25
C LYS A 6 -26.41 -37.93 29.25
N LYS A 7 -26.84 -37.08 30.19
CA LYS A 7 -26.17 -35.86 30.64
C LYS A 7 -25.03 -36.21 31.59
N GLY A 8 -23.97 -35.47 31.55
CA GLY A 8 -22.92 -35.41 32.56
C GLY A 8 -22.37 -34.01 32.69
N CYS A 9 -22.68 -33.40 33.79
CA CYS A 9 -22.27 -32.04 34.22
C CYS A 9 -20.95 -32.05 35.00
N LEU A 10 -20.45 -30.84 35.21
CA LEU A 10 -19.46 -30.35 36.20
C LEU A 10 -18.01 -30.26 35.66
N ALA A 11 -17.21 -29.26 36.01
CA ALA A 11 -17.32 -28.08 36.87
C ALA A 11 -16.23 -27.07 36.53
N LYS A 12 -16.46 -25.87 36.98
CA LYS A 12 -15.67 -24.66 37.08
C LYS A 12 -14.20 -24.83 37.52
N GLY A 13 -13.31 -24.02 36.96
CA GLY A 13 -12.01 -23.72 37.51
C GLY A 13 -11.56 -22.33 37.09
N ILE A 14 -11.92 -21.31 37.87
CA ILE A 14 -11.38 -19.97 37.82
C ILE A 14 -10.07 -19.98 38.59
N VAL A 15 -8.94 -19.65 37.97
CA VAL A 15 -7.68 -19.37 38.69
C VAL A 15 -7.41 -17.86 38.60
N LEU A 16 -7.67 -17.20 39.73
CA LEU A 16 -7.20 -15.85 40.05
C LEU A 16 -5.76 -15.95 40.57
N ILE A 17 -4.81 -15.33 39.90
CA ILE A 17 -3.46 -15.14 40.44
C ILE A 17 -3.38 -13.72 40.98
N SER A 18 -3.38 -13.62 42.30
CA SER A 18 -3.08 -12.41 43.05
C SER A 18 -1.57 -12.32 43.27
N ILE A 19 -0.94 -11.25 42.79
CA ILE A 19 0.45 -10.94 43.14
C ILE A 19 0.44 -9.98 44.32
N ALA A 20 0.91 -10.48 45.47
CA ALA A 20 1.16 -9.69 46.67
C ALA A 20 2.57 -9.07 46.58
N ILE A 21 2.62 -7.74 46.71
CA ILE A 21 3.88 -7.00 46.92
C ILE A 21 4.10 -6.89 48.42
N VAL A 22 5.20 -7.49 48.90
CA VAL A 22 5.69 -7.35 50.27
C VAL A 22 6.58 -6.12 50.35
N GLY A 23 6.16 -5.11 51.10
CA GLY A 23 6.98 -3.97 51.44
C GLY A 23 7.84 -4.26 52.69
N SER A 24 9.11 -3.96 52.63
CA SER A 24 9.99 -3.97 53.80
C SER A 24 10.14 -2.55 54.35
N ILE A 25 9.67 -2.37 55.56
CA ILE A 25 9.84 -1.17 56.39
C ILE A 25 11.11 -1.34 57.19
N LEU A 26 12.03 -0.39 57.08
CA LEU A 26 13.01 -0.13 58.13
C LEU A 26 12.98 1.36 58.50
N GLY A 27 12.59 1.60 59.71
CA GLY A 27 12.49 2.92 60.28
C GLY A 27 13.82 3.43 60.83
N VAL A 28 13.95 4.74 60.85
CA VAL A 28 14.83 5.47 61.75
C VAL A 28 14.06 6.68 62.32
N LYS A 29 14.23 6.86 63.61
CA LYS A 29 13.57 7.73 64.54
C LYS A 29 13.87 9.23 64.36
N ALA A 30 12.93 9.97 64.83
CA ALA A 30 12.77 11.40 64.95
C ALA A 30 13.90 12.17 65.65
N CYS A 31 14.05 13.44 65.27
CA CYS A 31 14.16 14.54 66.21
C CYS A 31 13.38 15.74 65.67
N SER A 32 12.59 16.31 66.52
CA SER A 32 11.78 17.51 66.37
C SER A 32 12.68 18.76 66.31
N ASP A 33 12.25 19.76 65.52
CA ASP A 33 12.03 21.10 66.08
C ASP A 33 11.24 21.99 65.08
N ASN A 34 10.40 22.80 65.69
CA ASN A 34 9.46 23.72 65.07
C ASN A 34 10.11 24.82 64.22
N ASN A 35 9.54 25.24 63.10
CA ASN A 35 8.84 26.51 62.94
C ASN A 35 8.71 26.92 61.47
N ILE A 36 7.58 27.56 61.22
CA ILE A 36 7.25 28.55 60.20
C ILE A 36 6.68 28.00 58.89
N GLU A 37 5.36 28.11 58.81
CA GLU A 37 4.54 28.25 57.63
C GLU A 37 5.07 29.39 56.74
N GLU A 38 5.30 29.09 55.47
CA GLU A 38 4.96 30.01 54.41
C GLU A 38 4.61 29.21 53.17
N GLY A 39 3.37 29.43 52.74
CA GLY A 39 2.79 28.75 51.59
C GLY A 39 3.54 29.07 50.33
N LEU A 40 3.86 28.00 49.60
CA LEU A 40 4.10 28.03 48.18
C LEU A 40 3.17 27.02 47.53
N ASP A 41 1.97 27.49 47.28
CA ASP A 41 1.04 26.93 46.31
C ASP A 41 1.74 26.99 44.94
N LYS A 42 2.53 25.95 44.63
CA LYS A 42 3.00 25.72 43.27
C LYS A 42 1.82 25.19 42.48
N GLY A 43 1.04 26.14 41.95
CA GLY A 43 0.06 25.86 40.92
C GLY A 43 0.70 24.98 39.88
N LYS A 44 0.20 23.76 39.73
CA LYS A 44 0.31 23.00 38.50
C LYS A 44 -0.43 23.83 37.48
N GLU A 45 0.29 24.64 36.71
CA GLU A 45 -0.19 25.10 35.42
C GLU A 45 -0.42 23.82 34.59
N GLU A 46 -1.65 23.30 34.61
CA GLU A 46 -2.15 22.50 33.52
C GLU A 46 -2.00 23.39 32.29
N MET A 47 -0.98 23.11 31.48
CA MET A 47 -0.91 23.66 30.13
C MET A 47 -2.20 23.22 29.44
N VAL A 48 -3.18 24.09 29.41
CA VAL A 48 -4.34 23.99 28.56
C VAL A 48 -3.74 23.94 27.15
N LYS A 49 -3.72 22.75 26.52
CA LYS A 49 -3.39 22.62 25.12
C LYS A 49 -4.42 23.46 24.39
N GLU A 50 -4.01 24.62 23.90
CA GLU A 50 -4.83 25.47 23.06
C GLU A 50 -5.36 24.59 21.92
N GLU A 51 -6.67 24.42 21.83
CA GLU A 51 -7.28 23.55 20.84
C GLU A 51 -7.03 24.17 19.46
N ALA A 52 -6.26 23.47 18.63
CA ALA A 52 -5.90 23.96 17.31
C ALA A 52 -7.18 24.25 16.51
N THR A 53 -7.32 25.48 16.03
CA THR A 53 -8.48 25.97 15.28
C THR A 53 -8.20 26.03 13.79
N VAL A 54 -9.25 25.81 13.00
CA VAL A 54 -9.17 25.95 11.53
C VAL A 54 -8.90 27.40 11.16
N ASP A 55 -7.99 27.62 10.19
CA ASP A 55 -7.67 28.95 9.65
C ASP A 55 -8.88 29.53 8.87
N THR A 56 -9.52 30.56 9.44
CA THR A 56 -10.69 31.23 8.83
C THR A 56 -10.34 31.95 7.53
N ALA A 57 -9.11 32.43 7.39
CA ALA A 57 -8.63 33.05 6.16
C ALA A 57 -8.50 32.00 5.04
N LEU A 58 -8.06 30.77 5.39
CA LEU A 58 -8.06 29.65 4.45
C LEU A 58 -9.49 29.30 3.99
N VAL A 59 -10.45 29.22 4.92
CA VAL A 59 -11.86 28.96 4.57
C VAL A 59 -12.36 30.01 3.58
N SER A 60 -12.04 31.30 3.76
CA SER A 60 -12.42 32.38 2.84
C SER A 60 -11.82 32.18 1.46
N ARG A 61 -10.50 31.90 1.36
CA ARG A 61 -9.83 31.60 0.08
C ARG A 61 -10.45 30.39 -0.65
N LEU A 62 -10.84 29.35 0.09
CA LEU A 62 -11.45 28.16 -0.49
C LEU A 62 -12.89 28.42 -0.98
N LYS A 63 -13.65 29.28 -0.30
CA LYS A 63 -14.97 29.75 -0.77
C LYS A 63 -14.83 30.56 -2.06
N GLU A 64 -13.87 31.47 -2.14
CA GLU A 64 -13.56 32.22 -3.36
C GLU A 64 -13.18 31.28 -4.50
N PHE A 65 -12.31 30.31 -4.25
CA PHE A 65 -11.94 29.27 -5.23
C PHE A 65 -13.17 28.48 -5.69
N ALA A 66 -14.04 28.08 -4.78
CA ALA A 66 -15.28 27.36 -5.12
C ALA A 66 -16.25 28.17 -5.98
N ALA A 67 -16.29 29.49 -5.80
CA ALA A 67 -17.16 30.43 -6.53
C ALA A 67 -16.60 30.87 -7.89
N MET A 68 -15.33 30.58 -8.19
CA MET A 68 -14.70 31.01 -9.45
C MET A 68 -15.41 30.41 -10.67
N GLN A 69 -15.48 31.23 -11.73
CA GLN A 69 -15.90 30.72 -13.05
C GLN A 69 -14.92 29.66 -13.55
N ARG A 70 -15.46 28.55 -14.06
CA ARG A 70 -14.70 27.42 -14.55
C ARG A 70 -15.32 26.85 -15.84
N PRO A 71 -14.53 26.08 -16.61
CA PRO A 71 -15.05 25.34 -17.77
C PRO A 71 -16.19 24.38 -17.38
N GLU A 72 -17.02 24.03 -18.34
CA GLU A 72 -18.04 23.00 -18.16
C GLU A 72 -17.39 21.67 -17.79
N GLY A 73 -18.10 20.87 -16.99
CA GLY A 73 -17.68 19.58 -16.50
C GLY A 73 -18.00 19.39 -15.02
N LYS A 74 -17.61 18.25 -14.48
CA LYS A 74 -17.78 17.91 -13.06
C LYS A 74 -16.54 18.32 -12.28
N PHE A 75 -16.77 18.97 -11.17
CA PHE A 75 -15.74 19.50 -10.29
C PHE A 75 -16.12 19.25 -8.83
N ALA A 76 -15.16 18.75 -8.08
CA ALA A 76 -15.33 18.46 -6.66
C ALA A 76 -14.00 18.58 -5.93
N PHE A 77 -13.99 19.11 -4.70
CA PHE A 77 -12.80 19.10 -3.85
C PHE A 77 -13.17 19.06 -2.37
N HIS A 78 -12.20 18.65 -1.56
CA HIS A 78 -12.28 18.65 -0.09
C HIS A 78 -10.92 18.94 0.53
N VAL A 79 -10.92 19.70 1.63
CA VAL A 79 -9.75 20.05 2.42
C VAL A 79 -10.02 19.74 3.89
N TYR A 80 -9.10 19.04 4.51
CA TYR A 80 -9.13 18.62 5.90
C TYR A 80 -7.86 19.08 6.63
N ASP A 81 -7.99 19.70 7.78
CA ASP A 81 -6.89 20.06 8.65
C ASP A 81 -6.55 18.87 9.57
N ILE A 82 -5.42 18.21 9.28
CA ILE A 82 -4.95 17.07 10.06
C ILE A 82 -4.48 17.48 11.44
N THR A 83 -3.89 18.68 11.58
CA THR A 83 -3.38 19.17 12.85
C THR A 83 -4.51 19.54 13.80
N ALA A 84 -5.55 20.19 13.30
CA ALA A 84 -6.75 20.50 14.07
C ALA A 84 -7.75 19.35 14.15
N ASP A 85 -7.56 18.27 13.36
CA ASP A 85 -8.50 17.14 13.18
C ASP A 85 -9.92 17.59 12.82
N LYS A 86 -10.04 18.56 11.91
CA LYS A 86 -11.32 19.20 11.50
C LYS A 86 -11.42 19.36 9.98
N ASP A 87 -12.66 19.28 9.47
CA ASP A 87 -12.94 19.67 8.09
C ASP A 87 -12.74 21.19 7.93
N VAL A 88 -12.07 21.59 6.85
CA VAL A 88 -11.86 23.00 6.51
C VAL A 88 -12.96 23.49 5.58
N TYR A 89 -13.06 22.88 4.40
CA TYR A 89 -14.08 23.22 3.40
C TYR A 89 -14.14 22.17 2.30
N GLY A 90 -15.34 21.96 1.76
CA GLY A 90 -15.60 21.12 0.60
C GLY A 90 -16.58 21.74 -0.38
N CYS A 91 -16.46 21.38 -1.64
CA CYS A 91 -17.42 21.70 -2.70
C CYS A 91 -17.70 20.44 -3.50
N ASN A 92 -18.96 19.98 -3.52
CA ASN A 92 -19.36 18.69 -4.09
C ASN A 92 -18.52 17.51 -3.55
N ASP A 93 -18.03 17.60 -2.33
CA ASP A 93 -17.01 16.74 -1.74
C ASP A 93 -17.43 15.28 -1.58
N THR A 94 -18.74 15.00 -1.55
CA THR A 94 -19.32 13.66 -1.56
C THR A 94 -19.59 13.11 -2.98
N LEU A 95 -19.45 13.95 -4.02
CA LEU A 95 -19.66 13.53 -5.40
C LEU A 95 -18.63 12.49 -5.81
N ALA A 96 -19.10 11.28 -6.11
CA ALA A 96 -18.27 10.19 -6.56
C ALA A 96 -17.92 10.32 -8.04
N LEU A 97 -16.63 10.52 -8.33
CA LEU A 97 -16.08 10.70 -9.66
C LEU A 97 -15.04 9.61 -9.98
N PRO A 98 -14.74 9.38 -11.27
CA PRO A 98 -13.64 8.50 -11.64
C PRO A 98 -12.33 8.99 -11.02
N SER A 99 -11.70 8.14 -10.21
CA SER A 99 -10.53 8.53 -9.42
C SER A 99 -9.23 8.55 -10.21
N ALA A 100 -9.20 7.95 -11.40
CA ALA A 100 -7.98 7.65 -12.11
C ALA A 100 -6.90 7.10 -11.16
N SER A 101 -5.65 7.45 -11.35
CA SER A 101 -4.55 6.93 -10.52
C SER A 101 -4.54 7.37 -9.06
N CYS A 102 -5.45 8.25 -8.59
CA CYS A 102 -5.65 8.47 -7.15
C CYS A 102 -6.22 7.23 -6.44
N MET A 103 -6.81 6.25 -7.16
CA MET A 103 -7.10 4.91 -6.66
C MET A 103 -5.90 4.25 -5.96
N LYS A 104 -4.69 4.53 -6.41
CA LYS A 104 -3.45 4.00 -5.84
C LYS A 104 -3.19 4.45 -4.39
N LEU A 105 -3.85 5.52 -3.92
CA LEU A 105 -3.83 5.89 -2.51
C LEU A 105 -4.56 4.84 -1.69
N LEU A 106 -5.76 4.43 -2.12
CA LEU A 106 -6.51 3.39 -1.45
C LEU A 106 -5.74 2.07 -1.43
N SER A 107 -5.33 1.56 -2.59
CA SER A 107 -4.64 0.27 -2.68
C SER A 107 -3.29 0.26 -1.95
N GLY A 108 -2.59 1.40 -1.89
CA GLY A 108 -1.33 1.53 -1.17
C GLY A 108 -1.51 1.61 0.35
N VAL A 109 -2.42 2.46 0.83
CA VAL A 109 -2.69 2.60 2.27
C VAL A 109 -3.27 1.31 2.83
N ALA A 110 -4.28 0.72 2.16
CA ALA A 110 -4.87 -0.55 2.55
C ALA A 110 -3.85 -1.71 2.49
N GLY A 111 -2.99 -1.74 1.47
CA GLY A 111 -1.93 -2.72 1.33
C GLY A 111 -0.89 -2.62 2.44
N LEU A 112 -0.41 -1.42 2.76
CA LEU A 112 0.53 -1.19 3.87
C LEU A 112 -0.11 -1.54 5.22
N LYS A 113 -1.40 -1.26 5.40
CA LYS A 113 -2.10 -1.62 6.64
C LYS A 113 -2.24 -3.13 6.82
N LEU A 114 -2.54 -3.87 5.75
CA LEU A 114 -2.71 -5.33 5.78
C LEU A 114 -1.39 -6.08 5.92
N LEU A 115 -0.37 -5.65 5.18
CA LEU A 115 0.89 -6.37 5.03
C LEU A 115 1.95 -5.93 6.03
N GLY A 116 1.89 -4.68 6.48
CA GLY A 116 2.92 -4.02 7.27
C GLY A 116 3.98 -3.34 6.39
N ALA A 117 4.58 -2.26 6.91
CA ALA A 117 5.63 -1.52 6.20
C ALA A 117 6.93 -2.33 6.04
N ASP A 118 7.16 -3.34 6.89
CA ASP A 118 8.31 -4.24 6.84
C ASP A 118 8.09 -5.47 5.95
N TYR A 119 6.97 -5.54 5.26
CA TYR A 119 6.68 -6.65 4.36
C TYR A 119 7.72 -6.74 3.25
N HIS A 120 8.16 -7.97 2.98
CA HIS A 120 9.09 -8.29 1.90
C HIS A 120 8.46 -9.31 0.94
N TYR A 121 8.43 -8.95 -0.33
CA TYR A 121 8.31 -9.95 -1.39
C TYR A 121 9.57 -10.79 -1.39
N TRP A 122 9.43 -12.11 -1.47
CA TRP A 122 10.58 -12.98 -1.49
C TRP A 122 10.45 -14.07 -2.55
N THR A 123 11.57 -14.48 -3.09
CA THR A 123 11.70 -15.57 -4.08
C THR A 123 12.90 -16.39 -3.69
N GLY A 124 12.74 -17.71 -3.63
CA GLY A 124 13.80 -18.60 -3.15
C GLY A 124 14.08 -19.77 -4.07
N ILE A 125 15.33 -20.23 -4.01
CA ILE A 125 15.77 -21.49 -4.62
C ILE A 125 16.29 -22.42 -3.52
N PHE A 126 15.88 -23.67 -3.62
CA PHE A 126 16.11 -24.70 -2.60
C PHE A 126 16.62 -25.98 -3.26
N MET A 127 17.31 -26.80 -2.50
CA MET A 127 17.82 -28.10 -2.97
C MET A 127 17.63 -29.18 -1.91
N ARG A 128 17.41 -30.39 -2.36
CA ARG A 128 17.40 -31.59 -1.54
C ARG A 128 18.19 -32.69 -2.24
N GLY A 129 19.01 -33.44 -1.46
CA GLY A 129 19.87 -34.52 -1.97
C GLY A 129 21.34 -34.16 -1.97
N SER A 130 22.16 -34.99 -2.59
CA SER A 130 23.62 -34.87 -2.64
C SER A 130 24.12 -34.75 -4.07
N VAL A 131 25.21 -33.99 -4.25
CA VAL A 131 25.88 -33.87 -5.56
C VAL A 131 26.93 -34.99 -5.67
N GLY A 132 26.73 -35.86 -6.65
CA GLY A 132 27.66 -36.93 -6.98
C GLY A 132 28.77 -36.50 -7.94
N ASN A 133 29.56 -37.50 -8.38
CA ASN A 133 30.58 -37.28 -9.38
C ASN A 133 30.00 -36.63 -10.63
N GLU A 134 30.83 -35.87 -11.36
CA GLU A 134 30.43 -35.15 -12.59
C GLU A 134 29.36 -34.06 -12.37
N GLY A 135 29.00 -33.75 -11.11
CA GLY A 135 28.02 -32.68 -10.80
C GLY A 135 26.55 -33.09 -10.99
N LYS A 136 26.23 -34.37 -11.00
CA LYS A 136 24.84 -34.84 -11.01
C LYS A 136 24.25 -34.73 -9.61
N LEU A 137 23.16 -33.97 -9.45
CA LEU A 137 22.40 -33.94 -8.22
C LEU A 137 21.51 -35.20 -8.12
N ASN A 138 21.77 -36.06 -7.14
CA ASN A 138 20.87 -37.15 -6.76
C ASN A 138 19.81 -36.60 -5.80
N GLY A 139 18.84 -35.88 -6.36
CA GLY A 139 17.82 -35.16 -5.62
C GLY A 139 17.15 -34.09 -6.46
N ASP A 140 16.42 -33.21 -5.79
CA ASP A 140 15.51 -32.26 -6.39
C ASP A 140 15.98 -30.80 -6.16
N VAL A 141 15.59 -29.94 -7.04
CA VAL A 141 15.66 -28.48 -6.90
C VAL A 141 14.24 -27.93 -6.83
N ALA A 142 14.00 -26.93 -5.99
CA ALA A 142 12.73 -26.25 -5.88
C ALA A 142 12.92 -24.74 -6.01
N PHE A 143 12.15 -24.13 -6.91
CA PHE A 143 12.06 -22.70 -7.07
C PHE A 143 10.70 -22.25 -6.55
N ARG A 144 10.68 -21.43 -5.49
CA ARG A 144 9.46 -20.87 -4.94
C ARG A 144 9.40 -19.38 -5.20
N ALA A 145 8.43 -18.99 -6.01
CA ALA A 145 8.22 -17.61 -6.41
C ALA A 145 7.20 -16.94 -5.48
N GLY A 146 7.56 -15.76 -4.97
CA GLY A 146 6.60 -14.85 -4.37
C GLY A 146 5.85 -14.04 -5.42
N LEU A 147 5.30 -12.91 -5.00
CA LEU A 147 4.57 -11.99 -5.87
C LEU A 147 5.41 -10.74 -6.22
N ASP A 148 6.74 -10.83 -6.22
CA ASP A 148 7.62 -9.67 -6.51
C ASP A 148 7.31 -9.08 -7.90
N PRO A 149 6.70 -7.88 -7.97
CA PRO A 149 6.27 -7.30 -9.24
C PRO A 149 7.42 -6.72 -10.08
N GLN A 150 8.63 -6.71 -9.55
CA GLN A 150 9.80 -6.14 -10.21
C GLN A 150 10.83 -7.19 -10.60
N LEU A 151 10.62 -8.47 -10.27
CA LEU A 151 11.51 -9.54 -10.67
C LEU A 151 11.37 -9.77 -12.19
N MET A 152 12.49 -9.70 -12.89
CA MET A 152 12.59 -9.84 -14.35
C MET A 152 13.41 -11.07 -14.73
N VAL A 153 13.42 -11.44 -16.01
CA VAL A 153 14.15 -12.62 -16.50
C VAL A 153 15.64 -12.63 -16.12
N PRO A 154 16.39 -11.50 -16.24
CA PRO A 154 17.81 -11.49 -15.86
C PRO A 154 18.05 -11.80 -14.38
N ASP A 155 17.07 -11.49 -13.48
CA ASP A 155 17.21 -11.71 -12.06
C ASP A 155 17.24 -13.21 -11.70
N LEU A 156 16.74 -14.08 -12.58
CA LEU A 156 16.79 -15.53 -12.39
C LEU A 156 18.23 -16.08 -12.35
N ASN A 157 19.21 -15.35 -12.90
CA ASN A 157 20.60 -15.80 -12.91
C ASN A 157 21.19 -15.97 -11.51
N VAL A 158 20.75 -15.20 -10.51
CA VAL A 158 21.24 -15.36 -9.14
C VAL A 158 20.85 -16.73 -8.57
N PHE A 159 19.65 -17.21 -8.88
CA PHE A 159 19.17 -18.52 -8.42
C PHE A 159 19.89 -19.67 -9.15
N ALA A 160 20.08 -19.54 -10.46
CA ALA A 160 20.84 -20.52 -11.25
C ALA A 160 22.30 -20.61 -10.82
N LYS A 161 22.95 -19.47 -10.54
CA LYS A 161 24.30 -19.42 -9.99
C LYS A 161 24.39 -20.09 -8.63
N ALA A 162 23.41 -19.90 -7.73
CA ALA A 162 23.41 -20.52 -6.41
C ALA A 162 23.39 -22.07 -6.50
N ILE A 163 22.64 -22.63 -7.45
CA ILE A 163 22.66 -24.08 -7.73
C ILE A 163 24.02 -24.49 -8.28
N ARG A 164 24.56 -23.73 -9.24
CA ARG A 164 25.86 -24.04 -9.88
C ARG A 164 27.03 -24.01 -8.89
N GLN A 165 27.00 -23.08 -7.92
CA GLN A 165 28.00 -22.96 -6.84
C GLN A 165 28.01 -24.15 -5.88
N LYS A 166 26.91 -24.91 -5.79
CA LYS A 166 26.87 -26.21 -5.07
C LYS A 166 27.46 -27.37 -5.88
N GLY A 167 28.08 -27.10 -7.04
CA GLY A 167 28.66 -28.12 -7.90
C GLY A 167 27.67 -28.78 -8.86
N VAL A 168 26.39 -28.41 -8.83
CA VAL A 168 25.37 -29.04 -9.68
C VAL A 168 25.56 -28.62 -11.13
N ARG A 169 25.68 -29.62 -12.04
CA ARG A 169 25.70 -29.48 -13.50
C ARG A 169 24.48 -30.08 -14.15
N LYS A 170 23.88 -31.09 -13.49
CA LYS A 170 22.67 -31.78 -13.96
C LYS A 170 21.76 -32.06 -12.78
N ILE A 171 20.49 -31.67 -12.87
CA ILE A 171 19.47 -32.06 -11.92
C ILE A 171 19.05 -33.49 -12.25
N GLY A 172 19.22 -34.42 -11.29
CA GLY A 172 18.86 -35.83 -11.51
C GLY A 172 17.42 -36.17 -11.14
N GLY A 173 16.83 -35.46 -10.18
CA GLY A 173 15.45 -35.57 -9.77
C GLY A 173 14.56 -34.51 -10.44
N LYS A 174 13.66 -33.90 -9.67
CA LYS A 174 12.67 -32.92 -10.14
C LYS A 174 13.18 -31.49 -10.00
N LEU A 175 12.73 -30.62 -10.91
CA LEU A 175 12.68 -29.16 -10.74
C LEU A 175 11.23 -28.80 -10.38
N ILE A 176 11.01 -28.53 -9.11
CA ILE A 176 9.71 -28.13 -8.57
C ILE A 176 9.57 -26.62 -8.69
N VAL A 177 8.50 -26.15 -9.32
CA VAL A 177 8.22 -24.73 -9.49
C VAL A 177 6.92 -24.40 -8.74
N ASP A 178 7.05 -23.70 -7.63
CA ASP A 178 5.98 -23.26 -6.73
C ASP A 178 5.65 -21.80 -6.99
N LEU A 179 4.49 -21.54 -7.63
CA LEU A 179 4.04 -20.19 -8.00
C LEU A 179 2.72 -19.87 -7.30
N HIS A 180 2.61 -18.63 -6.79
CA HIS A 180 1.34 -18.13 -6.25
C HIS A 180 0.29 -17.87 -7.33
N ILE A 181 0.72 -17.44 -8.53
CA ILE A 181 -0.14 -17.21 -9.69
C ILE A 181 0.45 -17.96 -10.88
N THR A 182 -0.38 -18.73 -11.56
CA THR A 182 0.00 -19.50 -12.76
C THR A 182 -0.54 -18.87 -14.03
N GLU A 183 -1.70 -18.20 -13.93
CA GLU A 183 -2.29 -17.46 -15.05
C GLU A 183 -1.60 -16.11 -15.26
N PRO A 184 -1.49 -15.65 -16.50
CA PRO A 184 -1.02 -14.28 -16.74
C PRO A 184 -2.03 -13.27 -16.23
N VAL A 185 -1.53 -12.08 -15.87
CA VAL A 185 -2.40 -10.94 -15.56
C VAL A 185 -3.33 -10.64 -16.73
N LYS A 186 -4.60 -10.38 -16.41
CA LYS A 186 -5.65 -10.06 -17.38
C LYS A 186 -6.11 -8.62 -17.20
N SER A 187 -6.67 -8.04 -18.26
CA SER A 187 -7.40 -6.78 -18.18
C SER A 187 -8.62 -6.93 -17.27
N GLU A 188 -8.97 -5.89 -16.57
CA GLU A 188 -10.30 -5.72 -16.02
C GLU A 188 -11.27 -5.47 -17.18
N GLU A 189 -12.53 -5.89 -17.06
CA GLU A 189 -13.50 -5.91 -18.18
C GLU A 189 -13.77 -4.55 -18.84
N HIS A 190 -13.60 -3.47 -18.06
CA HIS A 190 -13.82 -2.10 -18.52
C HIS A 190 -12.52 -1.36 -18.92
N TRP A 191 -11.35 -2.07 -18.90
CA TRP A 191 -10.13 -1.47 -19.43
C TRP A 191 -10.17 -1.40 -20.95
N TYR A 192 -9.61 -0.34 -21.49
CA TYR A 192 -9.37 -0.28 -22.92
C TYR A 192 -8.29 -1.29 -23.34
N PRO A 193 -8.30 -1.77 -24.60
CA PRO A 193 -7.32 -2.76 -25.08
C PRO A 193 -5.85 -2.37 -24.89
N TRP A 194 -5.55 -1.08 -24.89
CA TRP A 194 -4.20 -0.54 -24.69
C TRP A 194 -3.78 -0.39 -23.23
N ASP A 195 -4.67 -0.54 -22.27
CA ASP A 195 -4.38 -0.35 -20.86
C ASP A 195 -3.53 -1.48 -20.27
N LEU A 196 -3.69 -2.70 -20.78
CA LEU A 196 -2.86 -3.84 -20.40
C LEU A 196 -1.46 -3.75 -21.02
N THR A 197 -0.56 -3.03 -20.39
CA THR A 197 0.84 -2.96 -20.82
C THR A 197 1.61 -4.20 -20.36
N PHE A 198 1.28 -5.37 -20.91
CA PHE A 198 1.76 -6.69 -20.49
C PHE A 198 3.30 -6.78 -20.42
N SER A 199 4.03 -6.15 -21.31
CA SER A 199 5.50 -6.15 -21.34
C SER A 199 6.13 -5.53 -20.09
N LYS A 200 5.45 -4.58 -19.43
CA LYS A 200 5.95 -3.87 -18.24
C LYS A 200 5.75 -4.64 -16.94
N TYR A 201 4.97 -5.73 -16.94
CA TYR A 201 4.80 -6.56 -15.74
C TYR A 201 6.05 -7.37 -15.43
N GLY A 202 6.30 -7.61 -14.16
CA GLY A 202 7.29 -8.55 -13.67
C GLY A 202 7.02 -9.98 -14.16
N LEU A 203 8.04 -10.83 -14.10
CA LEU A 203 8.00 -12.16 -14.68
C LEU A 203 6.83 -13.02 -14.15
N PHE A 204 6.55 -12.95 -12.84
CA PHE A 204 5.50 -13.76 -12.22
C PHE A 204 4.08 -13.43 -12.70
N TYR A 205 3.87 -12.23 -13.22
CA TYR A 205 2.59 -11.78 -13.77
C TYR A 205 2.40 -12.14 -15.26
N LYS A 206 3.37 -12.84 -15.86
CA LYS A 206 3.35 -13.22 -17.28
C LYS A 206 2.90 -14.66 -17.53
N GLY A 207 2.51 -15.37 -16.47
CA GLY A 207 2.05 -16.75 -16.53
C GLY A 207 3.15 -17.77 -16.26
N GLY A 208 2.74 -18.93 -15.70
CA GLY A 208 3.62 -19.99 -15.22
C GLY A 208 4.55 -20.54 -16.29
N ASP A 209 4.04 -20.76 -17.50
CA ASP A 209 4.83 -21.27 -18.63
C ASP A 209 6.02 -20.36 -18.96
N ARG A 210 5.82 -19.05 -18.91
CA ARG A 210 6.89 -18.07 -19.13
C ARG A 210 7.92 -18.09 -18.02
N VAL A 211 7.48 -18.29 -16.75
CA VAL A 211 8.39 -18.45 -15.61
C VAL A 211 9.23 -19.71 -15.77
N VAL A 212 8.62 -20.85 -16.07
CA VAL A 212 9.30 -22.14 -16.29
C VAL A 212 10.32 -22.02 -17.44
N LYS A 213 9.90 -21.48 -18.60
CA LYS A 213 10.77 -21.29 -19.75
C LYS A 213 11.98 -20.42 -19.42
N ALA A 214 11.76 -19.29 -18.73
CA ALA A 214 12.81 -18.37 -18.34
C ALA A 214 13.77 -19.01 -17.30
N LEU A 215 13.25 -19.70 -16.29
CA LEU A 215 14.05 -20.40 -15.29
C LEU A 215 14.93 -21.48 -15.93
N LYS A 216 14.36 -22.31 -16.81
CA LYS A 216 15.10 -23.33 -17.56
C LYS A 216 16.22 -22.69 -18.42
N ALA A 217 15.92 -21.60 -19.11
CA ALA A 217 16.93 -20.88 -19.91
C ALA A 217 18.05 -20.32 -19.03
N SER A 218 17.73 -19.75 -17.87
CA SER A 218 18.70 -19.25 -16.90
C SER A 218 19.58 -20.37 -16.33
N LEU A 219 18.98 -21.51 -15.96
CA LEU A 219 19.72 -22.70 -15.50
C LEU A 219 20.73 -23.15 -16.58
N ARG A 220 20.26 -23.36 -17.82
CA ARG A 220 21.11 -23.76 -18.95
C ARG A 220 22.23 -22.76 -19.22
N GLY A 221 21.97 -21.47 -19.20
CA GLY A 221 22.95 -20.39 -19.38
C GLY A 221 24.03 -20.36 -18.28
N ASN A 222 23.73 -20.94 -17.12
CA ASN A 222 24.68 -21.08 -16.01
C ASN A 222 25.27 -22.52 -15.89
N GLY A 223 25.14 -23.34 -16.92
CA GLY A 223 25.72 -24.67 -16.99
C GLY A 223 25.01 -25.71 -16.10
N VAL A 224 23.71 -25.55 -15.87
CA VAL A 224 22.85 -26.51 -15.14
C VAL A 224 21.78 -27.04 -16.10
N SER A 225 21.74 -28.35 -16.33
CA SER A 225 20.77 -29.01 -17.20
C SER A 225 19.63 -29.66 -16.42
N VAL A 226 18.42 -29.60 -16.97
CA VAL A 226 17.20 -30.26 -16.50
C VAL A 226 16.34 -30.65 -17.72
N ALA A 227 15.76 -31.84 -17.72
CA ALA A 227 14.85 -32.27 -18.78
C ALA A 227 13.43 -31.74 -18.52
N ASP A 228 12.65 -31.55 -19.60
CA ASP A 228 11.28 -31.03 -19.48
C ASP A 228 10.39 -31.96 -18.65
N SER A 229 10.58 -33.28 -18.78
CA SER A 229 9.86 -34.28 -18.00
C SER A 229 10.13 -34.27 -16.50
N GLN A 230 11.19 -33.55 -16.08
CA GLN A 230 11.54 -33.38 -14.66
C GLN A 230 10.89 -32.15 -14.03
N ILE A 231 10.32 -31.24 -14.82
CA ILE A 231 9.73 -30.00 -14.34
C ILE A 231 8.30 -30.25 -13.87
N VAL A 232 8.00 -29.89 -12.62
CA VAL A 232 6.66 -30.05 -12.00
C VAL A 232 6.22 -28.76 -11.34
N MET A 233 4.98 -28.37 -11.63
CA MET A 233 4.30 -27.26 -10.95
C MET A 233 3.62 -27.77 -9.70
N SER A 234 4.19 -27.52 -8.52
CA SER A 234 3.61 -27.93 -7.23
C SER A 234 4.26 -27.18 -6.07
N SER A 235 3.62 -27.22 -4.90
CA SER A 235 4.20 -26.67 -3.67
C SER A 235 5.50 -27.37 -3.29
N VAL A 236 6.44 -26.61 -2.73
CA VAL A 236 7.73 -27.14 -2.26
C VAL A 236 7.52 -28.04 -1.03
N PRO A 237 7.88 -29.33 -1.08
CA PRO A 237 7.79 -30.23 0.07
C PRO A 237 8.76 -29.83 1.19
N LYS A 238 8.55 -30.38 2.39
CA LYS A 238 9.50 -30.23 3.51
C LYS A 238 10.84 -30.91 3.20
N GLY A 239 11.89 -30.51 3.91
CA GLY A 239 13.22 -31.14 3.84
C GLY A 239 14.13 -30.59 2.74
N PHE A 240 13.81 -29.45 2.16
CA PHE A 240 14.71 -28.74 1.25
C PHE A 240 15.59 -27.74 2.02
N THR A 241 16.85 -27.64 1.63
CA THR A 241 17.81 -26.62 2.11
C THR A 241 17.73 -25.40 1.21
N CYS A 242 17.62 -24.23 1.81
CA CYS A 242 17.65 -22.96 1.09
C CYS A 242 19.06 -22.68 0.55
N LEU A 243 19.18 -22.37 -0.74
CA LEU A 243 20.41 -21.99 -1.38
C LEU A 243 20.53 -20.46 -1.51
N HIS A 244 19.43 -19.81 -1.88
CA HIS A 244 19.38 -18.36 -2.03
C HIS A 244 17.94 -17.85 -1.91
N VAL A 245 17.79 -16.66 -1.32
CA VAL A 245 16.54 -15.89 -1.27
C VAL A 245 16.80 -14.46 -1.69
N SER A 246 16.08 -14.01 -2.69
CA SER A 246 15.96 -12.60 -3.04
C SER A 246 14.78 -11.98 -2.30
N ARG A 247 14.97 -10.77 -1.78
CA ARG A 247 13.94 -10.00 -1.07
C ARG A 247 13.79 -8.62 -1.68
N ARG A 248 12.55 -8.13 -1.73
CA ARG A 248 12.22 -6.76 -2.11
C ARG A 248 11.29 -6.16 -1.09
N GLN A 249 11.62 -4.99 -0.58
CA GLN A 249 10.77 -4.27 0.36
C GLN A 249 9.49 -3.77 -0.33
N ILE A 250 8.38 -3.79 0.41
CA ILE A 250 7.10 -3.25 -0.07
C ILE A 250 7.23 -1.77 -0.45
N ASP A 251 8.10 -1.02 0.24
CA ASP A 251 8.33 0.41 -0.02
C ASP A 251 8.86 0.67 -1.44
N ASP A 252 9.67 -0.24 -2.03
CA ASP A 252 10.11 -0.15 -3.42
C ASP A 252 8.94 -0.24 -4.41
N VAL A 253 7.94 -1.06 -4.09
CA VAL A 253 6.72 -1.23 -4.88
C VAL A 253 5.83 0.00 -4.74
N VAL A 254 5.61 0.45 -3.51
CA VAL A 254 4.82 1.65 -3.18
C VAL A 254 5.44 2.90 -3.80
N LYS A 255 6.76 3.05 -3.76
CA LYS A 255 7.48 4.15 -4.41
C LYS A 255 7.16 4.25 -5.91
N ARG A 256 7.26 3.13 -6.65
CA ARG A 256 6.91 3.13 -8.07
C ARG A 256 5.43 3.36 -8.31
N MET A 257 4.58 2.86 -7.42
CA MET A 257 3.14 3.01 -7.50
C MET A 257 2.69 4.46 -7.29
N TRP A 258 3.23 5.15 -6.27
CA TRP A 258 2.82 6.51 -5.94
C TRP A 258 3.61 7.58 -6.70
N LYS A 259 4.94 7.50 -6.70
CA LYS A 259 5.80 8.52 -7.32
C LYS A 259 5.76 8.48 -8.85
N ASN A 260 5.80 7.29 -9.45
CA ASN A 260 5.80 7.12 -10.90
C ASN A 260 4.43 6.74 -11.47
N SER A 261 3.41 6.64 -10.62
CA SER A 261 2.05 6.23 -11.01
C SER A 261 1.99 4.88 -11.75
N SER A 262 2.85 3.92 -11.39
CA SER A 262 2.94 2.63 -12.07
C SER A 262 1.68 1.79 -11.89
N ASN A 263 0.98 1.51 -12.99
CA ASN A 263 -0.22 0.66 -13.00
C ASN A 263 0.16 -0.79 -12.67
N THR A 264 1.27 -1.29 -13.21
CA THR A 264 1.72 -2.67 -12.97
C THR A 264 2.04 -2.95 -11.52
N GLN A 265 2.60 -1.97 -10.80
CA GLN A 265 2.88 -2.11 -9.38
C GLN A 265 1.60 -2.06 -8.55
N ALA A 266 0.64 -1.21 -8.92
CA ALA A 266 -0.65 -1.13 -8.23
C ALA A 266 -1.51 -2.39 -8.47
N THR A 267 -1.53 -2.93 -9.68
CA THR A 267 -2.16 -4.22 -9.97
C THR A 267 -1.51 -5.34 -9.15
N ALA A 268 -0.19 -5.37 -9.09
CA ALA A 268 0.53 -6.34 -8.28
C ALA A 268 0.25 -6.21 -6.76
N MET A 269 0.08 -4.98 -6.27
CA MET A 269 -0.36 -4.73 -4.90
C MET A 269 -1.74 -5.34 -4.65
N LEU A 270 -2.68 -5.16 -5.58
CA LEU A 270 -4.01 -5.77 -5.49
C LEU A 270 -3.93 -7.30 -5.41
N TYR A 271 -3.11 -7.93 -6.29
CA TYR A 271 -2.88 -9.38 -6.26
C TYR A 271 -2.27 -9.84 -4.94
N THR A 272 -1.35 -9.05 -4.38
CA THR A 272 -0.70 -9.36 -3.09
C THR A 272 -1.69 -9.29 -1.94
N ILE A 273 -2.53 -8.25 -1.93
CA ILE A 273 -3.63 -8.09 -0.96
C ILE A 273 -4.55 -9.31 -1.03
N GLY A 274 -5.06 -9.64 -2.22
CA GLY A 274 -5.99 -10.76 -2.40
C GLY A 274 -5.39 -12.10 -2.01
N SER A 275 -4.15 -12.37 -2.41
CA SER A 275 -3.43 -13.59 -2.03
C SER A 275 -3.15 -13.67 -0.52
N ARG A 276 -3.02 -12.52 0.16
CA ARG A 276 -2.84 -12.46 1.62
C ARG A 276 -4.13 -12.74 2.36
N VAL A 277 -5.26 -12.23 1.84
CA VAL A 277 -6.60 -12.39 2.42
C VAL A 277 -7.08 -13.84 2.23
N ASN A 278 -6.99 -14.34 1.02
CA ASN A 278 -7.38 -15.71 0.68
C ASN A 278 -6.38 -16.36 -0.30
N PRO A 279 -5.41 -17.13 0.21
CA PRO A 279 -4.39 -17.75 -0.64
C PRO A 279 -4.93 -18.77 -1.67
N LYS A 280 -6.16 -19.22 -1.51
CA LYS A 280 -6.82 -20.17 -2.43
C LYS A 280 -7.86 -19.53 -3.35
N GLY A 281 -8.19 -18.27 -3.10
CA GLY A 281 -9.16 -17.49 -3.88
C GLY A 281 -8.56 -16.89 -5.14
N ASN A 282 -9.42 -16.21 -5.92
CA ASN A 282 -8.95 -15.40 -7.04
C ASN A 282 -8.34 -14.11 -6.48
N PRO A 283 -7.04 -13.84 -6.70
CA PRO A 283 -6.36 -12.71 -6.06
C PRO A 283 -6.92 -11.34 -6.46
N VAL A 284 -7.52 -11.20 -7.65
CA VAL A 284 -8.14 -9.95 -8.09
C VAL A 284 -9.44 -9.71 -7.34
N THR A 285 -10.34 -10.70 -7.34
CA THR A 285 -11.63 -10.62 -6.64
C THR A 285 -11.43 -10.38 -5.15
N GLU A 286 -10.59 -11.19 -4.50
CA GLU A 286 -10.29 -11.05 -3.06
C GLU A 286 -9.65 -9.70 -2.73
N GLY A 287 -8.80 -9.21 -3.62
CA GLY A 287 -8.16 -7.89 -3.47
C GLY A 287 -9.17 -6.75 -3.57
N VAL A 288 -10.04 -6.77 -4.57
CA VAL A 288 -11.10 -5.77 -4.76
C VAL A 288 -12.07 -5.79 -3.58
N ASP A 289 -12.50 -6.96 -3.15
CA ASP A 289 -13.42 -7.10 -2.01
C ASP A 289 -12.77 -6.65 -0.70
N TYR A 290 -11.48 -6.86 -0.52
CA TYR A 290 -10.76 -6.30 0.60
C TYR A 290 -10.74 -4.76 0.57
N LEU A 291 -10.47 -4.15 -0.59
CA LEU A 291 -10.48 -2.68 -0.70
C LEU A 291 -11.87 -2.10 -0.41
N ARG A 292 -12.95 -2.76 -0.85
CA ARG A 292 -14.33 -2.37 -0.53
C ARG A 292 -14.61 -2.44 0.98
N ARG A 293 -14.24 -3.56 1.61
CA ARG A 293 -14.35 -3.71 3.07
C ARG A 293 -13.49 -2.69 3.82
N PHE A 294 -12.29 -2.41 3.35
CA PHE A 294 -11.43 -1.41 3.97
C PHE A 294 -12.07 0.00 3.96
N LEU A 295 -12.73 0.39 2.85
CA LEU A 295 -13.50 1.64 2.81
C LEU A 295 -14.64 1.63 3.84
N ALA A 296 -15.43 0.56 3.91
CA ALA A 296 -16.59 0.47 4.78
C ALA A 296 -16.20 0.33 6.26
N ASP A 297 -15.36 -0.66 6.58
CA ASP A 297 -15.12 -1.09 7.96
C ASP A 297 -14.05 -0.23 8.65
N SER A 298 -13.00 0.18 7.92
CA SER A 298 -11.87 0.92 8.49
C SER A 298 -12.04 2.44 8.36
N LEU A 299 -12.74 2.91 7.33
CA LEU A 299 -12.89 4.33 7.03
C LEU A 299 -14.33 4.84 7.22
N SER A 300 -15.28 3.96 7.51
CA SER A 300 -16.72 4.28 7.63
C SER A 300 -17.31 4.92 6.37
N LEU A 301 -16.76 4.59 5.19
CA LEU A 301 -17.19 5.08 3.90
C LEU A 301 -18.13 4.05 3.24
N THR A 302 -19.41 4.14 3.53
CA THR A 302 -20.44 3.16 3.14
C THR A 302 -21.32 3.63 1.98
N SER A 303 -21.03 4.77 1.37
CA SER A 303 -21.85 5.28 0.26
C SER A 303 -21.85 4.30 -0.92
N PRO A 304 -23.03 3.93 -1.46
CA PRO A 304 -23.15 3.02 -2.60
C PRO A 304 -22.60 3.62 -3.91
N SER A 305 -22.36 4.93 -3.94
CA SER A 305 -21.75 5.59 -5.09
C SER A 305 -20.22 5.35 -5.19
N LEU A 306 -19.57 4.86 -4.12
CA LEU A 306 -18.16 4.48 -4.13
C LEU A 306 -18.02 3.09 -4.75
N CYS A 307 -17.30 2.99 -5.86
CA CYS A 307 -17.15 1.75 -6.60
C CYS A 307 -15.69 1.42 -6.83
N ILE A 308 -15.29 0.16 -6.57
CA ILE A 308 -13.94 -0.32 -6.77
C ILE A 308 -13.97 -1.52 -7.73
N HIS A 309 -13.22 -1.43 -8.81
CA HIS A 309 -13.08 -2.45 -9.84
C HIS A 309 -11.63 -2.93 -9.99
N ASP A 310 -10.67 -2.04 -9.78
CA ASP A 310 -9.25 -2.37 -9.82
C ASP A 310 -8.46 -1.62 -8.73
N GLY A 311 -7.17 -1.95 -8.58
CA GLY A 311 -6.28 -1.29 -7.61
C GLY A 311 -5.44 -0.16 -8.22
N CYS A 312 -5.52 0.08 -9.53
CA CYS A 312 -4.63 1.03 -10.22
C CYS A 312 -5.34 2.28 -10.75
N GLY A 313 -6.67 2.23 -10.89
CA GLY A 313 -7.48 3.35 -11.36
C GLY A 313 -7.51 3.50 -12.87
N LEU A 314 -7.26 2.43 -13.63
CA LEU A 314 -7.47 2.42 -15.09
C LEU A 314 -8.95 2.26 -15.43
N CYS A 315 -9.68 1.46 -14.67
CA CYS A 315 -11.11 1.30 -14.85
C CYS A 315 -11.82 2.63 -14.55
N THR A 316 -12.53 3.15 -15.54
CA THR A 316 -13.29 4.41 -15.43
C THR A 316 -14.54 4.28 -14.55
N HIS A 317 -14.95 3.05 -14.23
CA HIS A 317 -16.03 2.75 -13.29
C HIS A 317 -15.56 2.77 -11.82
N ASN A 318 -14.25 2.83 -11.55
CA ASN A 318 -13.78 3.18 -10.21
C ASN A 318 -14.27 4.57 -9.83
N ARG A 319 -14.96 4.68 -8.71
CA ARG A 319 -15.48 5.95 -8.22
C ARG A 319 -15.11 6.17 -6.76
N LEU A 320 -14.46 7.28 -6.51
CA LEU A 320 -14.20 7.82 -5.18
C LEU A 320 -14.68 9.27 -5.14
N SER A 321 -14.88 9.80 -3.94
CA SER A 321 -15.17 11.22 -3.74
C SER A 321 -13.96 11.94 -3.14
N PRO A 322 -13.88 13.28 -3.22
CA PRO A 322 -12.83 14.03 -2.56
C PRO A 322 -12.73 13.74 -1.05
N ILE A 323 -13.86 13.65 -0.36
CA ILE A 323 -13.88 13.31 1.08
C ILE A 323 -13.38 11.89 1.32
N ALA A 324 -13.65 10.94 0.41
CA ALA A 324 -13.11 9.60 0.52
C ALA A 324 -11.58 9.60 0.38
N LEU A 325 -11.03 10.36 -0.57
CA LEU A 325 -9.58 10.48 -0.76
C LEU A 325 -8.90 11.14 0.44
N THR A 326 -9.46 12.22 0.99
CA THR A 326 -8.89 12.85 2.19
C THR A 326 -9.02 11.98 3.42
N THR A 327 -10.08 11.18 3.55
CA THR A 327 -10.23 10.19 4.63
C THR A 327 -9.18 9.08 4.53
N ILE A 328 -8.88 8.57 3.32
CA ILE A 328 -7.80 7.61 3.08
C ILE A 328 -6.44 8.21 3.49
N LEU A 329 -6.17 9.45 3.09
CA LEU A 329 -4.94 10.16 3.43
C LEU A 329 -4.82 10.38 4.94
N ARG A 330 -5.89 10.84 5.60
CA ARG A 330 -5.96 11.04 7.04
C ARG A 330 -5.71 9.73 7.80
N TYR A 331 -6.34 8.64 7.38
CA TYR A 331 -6.11 7.32 7.96
C TYR A 331 -4.64 6.91 7.88
N GLY A 332 -4.04 7.04 6.68
CA GLY A 332 -2.62 6.72 6.49
C GLY A 332 -1.69 7.66 7.28
N TYR A 333 -2.08 8.92 7.48
CA TYR A 333 -1.28 9.89 8.24
C TYR A 333 -1.27 9.60 9.75
N LYS A 334 -2.36 9.04 10.30
CA LYS A 334 -2.45 8.63 11.71
C LYS A 334 -1.61 7.41 12.06
N ASP A 335 -1.19 6.60 11.09
CA ASP A 335 -0.30 5.45 11.26
C ASP A 335 1.15 5.87 10.91
N ASP A 336 2.06 5.82 11.87
CA ASP A 336 3.43 6.34 11.72
C ASP A 336 4.20 5.70 10.56
N ALA A 337 4.05 4.39 10.35
CA ALA A 337 4.75 3.67 9.30
C ALA A 337 4.18 4.02 7.91
N ILE A 338 2.86 4.12 7.79
CA ILE A 338 2.19 4.53 6.54
C ILE A 338 2.48 6.01 6.26
N ARG A 339 2.43 6.89 7.27
CA ARG A 339 2.80 8.29 7.15
C ARG A 339 4.23 8.46 6.63
N ALA A 340 5.18 7.72 7.18
CA ALA A 340 6.56 7.73 6.71
C ALA A 340 6.66 7.30 5.24
N SER A 341 5.91 6.29 4.80
CA SER A 341 5.87 5.85 3.41
C SER A 341 5.19 6.89 2.49
N LEU A 342 4.08 7.49 2.90
CA LEU A 342 3.42 8.59 2.18
C LEU A 342 4.38 9.77 1.97
N ASN A 343 5.09 10.18 3.02
CA ASN A 343 6.05 11.28 2.96
C ASN A 343 7.23 11.01 2.02
N ARG A 344 7.74 9.78 1.97
CA ARG A 344 8.85 9.41 1.07
C ARG A 344 8.42 9.24 -0.38
N ASN A 345 7.23 8.68 -0.61
CA ASN A 345 6.88 8.06 -1.88
C ASN A 345 5.82 8.83 -2.69
N LEU A 346 5.15 9.82 -2.14
CA LEU A 346 4.34 10.75 -2.94
C LEU A 346 5.22 11.67 -3.78
N SER A 347 4.72 12.09 -4.94
CA SER A 347 5.41 13.07 -5.80
C SER A 347 5.44 14.45 -5.13
N ILE A 348 6.52 15.18 -5.34
CA ILE A 348 6.71 16.54 -4.81
C ILE A 348 6.67 17.54 -5.96
N SER A 349 5.83 18.58 -5.81
CA SER A 349 5.65 19.63 -6.81
C SER A 349 6.98 20.28 -7.24
N GLY A 350 7.20 20.31 -8.55
CA GLY A 350 8.39 20.89 -9.18
C GLY A 350 9.71 20.16 -8.89
N ASN A 351 9.69 19.04 -8.14
CA ASN A 351 10.91 18.33 -7.73
C ASN A 351 11.02 16.93 -8.31
N ASP A 352 9.99 16.10 -8.18
CA ASP A 352 10.09 14.71 -8.59
C ASP A 352 8.76 14.06 -9.03
N GLY A 353 8.85 12.82 -9.49
CA GLY A 353 7.72 11.97 -9.83
C GLY A 353 6.82 12.58 -10.90
N THR A 354 5.52 12.36 -10.77
CA THR A 354 4.53 12.89 -11.74
C THR A 354 4.29 14.40 -11.59
N LEU A 355 4.79 15.02 -10.53
CA LEU A 355 4.70 16.47 -10.30
C LEU A 355 5.96 17.24 -10.67
N VAL A 356 6.98 16.61 -11.23
CA VAL A 356 8.29 17.25 -11.54
C VAL A 356 8.16 18.49 -12.44
N ARG A 357 7.20 18.48 -13.36
CA ARG A 357 6.91 19.60 -14.26
C ARG A 357 5.64 20.36 -13.91
N GLU A 358 4.88 19.83 -12.97
CA GLU A 358 3.64 20.43 -12.50
C GLU A 358 3.92 21.28 -11.27
N MET A 359 3.28 22.44 -11.19
CA MET A 359 3.42 23.32 -10.01
C MET A 359 4.90 23.67 -9.70
N ALA A 360 5.72 23.83 -10.75
CA ALA A 360 7.16 24.07 -10.63
C ALA A 360 7.51 25.53 -10.34
N GLY A 361 6.52 26.42 -10.38
CA GLY A 361 6.71 27.85 -10.04
C GLY A 361 7.12 28.05 -8.57
N PRO A 362 7.74 29.21 -8.24
CA PRO A 362 8.32 29.47 -6.91
C PRO A 362 7.31 29.35 -5.77
N LYS A 363 6.04 29.66 -6.03
CA LYS A 363 4.95 29.63 -5.06
C LYS A 363 4.64 28.22 -4.54
N LEU A 364 4.74 27.18 -5.38
CA LEU A 364 4.32 25.81 -5.09
C LEU A 364 5.46 24.80 -5.05
N ARG A 365 6.63 25.15 -5.61
CA ARG A 365 7.76 24.22 -5.70
C ARG A 365 8.16 23.66 -4.33
N GLY A 366 8.14 22.33 -4.21
CA GLY A 366 8.50 21.63 -2.97
C GLY A 366 7.42 21.61 -1.89
N LYS A 367 6.33 22.37 -2.04
CA LYS A 367 5.31 22.56 -0.99
C LYS A 367 4.18 21.52 -1.04
N ILE A 368 3.92 20.89 -2.19
CA ILE A 368 2.83 19.93 -2.39
C ILE A 368 3.40 18.53 -2.50
N ARG A 369 2.87 17.59 -1.70
CA ARG A 369 3.12 16.15 -1.80
C ARG A 369 1.83 15.46 -2.21
N ALA A 370 1.75 14.95 -3.42
CA ALA A 370 0.47 14.41 -3.88
C ALA A 370 0.61 13.26 -4.89
N LYS A 371 -0.48 12.53 -5.02
CA LYS A 371 -0.74 11.60 -6.08
C LYS A 371 -1.60 12.24 -7.15
N THR A 372 -1.14 12.17 -8.39
CA THR A 372 -1.89 12.60 -9.57
C THR A 372 -2.71 11.45 -10.15
N GLY A 373 -3.88 11.75 -10.70
CA GLY A 373 -4.66 10.86 -11.54
C GLY A 373 -4.97 11.53 -12.86
N THR A 374 -4.84 10.81 -13.97
CA THR A 374 -5.17 11.32 -15.29
C THR A 374 -5.58 10.18 -16.21
N LEU A 375 -6.74 10.32 -16.85
CA LEU A 375 -7.17 9.52 -17.99
C LEU A 375 -7.70 10.49 -19.05
N SER A 376 -7.20 10.38 -20.28
CA SER A 376 -7.62 11.25 -21.39
C SER A 376 -8.90 10.78 -22.08
N HIS A 377 -9.34 9.57 -21.80
CA HIS A 377 -10.54 8.94 -22.34
C HIS A 377 -11.44 8.47 -21.19
N PRO A 378 -12.77 8.50 -21.35
CA PRO A 378 -13.50 9.01 -22.52
C PRO A 378 -13.60 10.54 -22.59
N TYR A 379 -13.54 11.30 -21.47
CA TYR A 379 -13.88 12.73 -21.46
C TYR A 379 -12.93 13.60 -20.62
N GLY A 380 -11.70 13.17 -20.46
CA GLY A 380 -10.77 13.86 -19.57
C GLY A 380 -11.16 13.70 -18.09
N ILE A 381 -10.38 12.89 -17.42
CA ILE A 381 -10.51 12.64 -15.98
C ILE A 381 -9.20 13.09 -15.37
N SER A 382 -9.27 13.95 -14.35
CA SER A 382 -8.12 14.43 -13.64
C SER A 382 -8.38 14.46 -12.14
N SER A 383 -7.39 14.10 -11.36
CA SER A 383 -7.46 14.12 -9.90
C SER A 383 -6.11 14.43 -9.30
N LEU A 384 -6.12 15.05 -8.13
CA LEU A 384 -4.93 15.30 -7.32
C LEU A 384 -5.33 15.16 -5.86
N ALA A 385 -4.60 14.36 -5.09
CA ALA A 385 -4.85 14.23 -3.66
C ALA A 385 -3.54 14.05 -2.89
N GLY A 386 -3.41 14.72 -1.75
CA GLY A 386 -2.17 14.70 -1.00
C GLY A 386 -2.16 15.64 0.19
N PHE A 387 -0.96 16.14 0.50
CA PHE A 387 -0.68 16.97 1.66
C PHE A 387 0.06 18.25 1.28
N CYS A 388 -0.17 19.28 2.07
CA CYS A 388 0.67 20.50 2.09
C CYS A 388 0.68 21.07 3.50
N GLU A 389 1.58 22.02 3.73
CA GLU A 389 1.55 22.88 4.91
C GLU A 389 0.71 24.12 4.60
N GLY A 390 -0.26 24.41 5.45
CA GLY A 390 -1.09 25.59 5.39
C GLY A 390 -0.35 26.85 5.89
N SER A 391 -0.98 28.01 5.70
CA SER A 391 -0.42 29.31 6.11
C SER A 391 -0.18 29.45 7.62
N ASN A 392 -0.89 28.66 8.41
CA ASN A 392 -0.77 28.62 9.88
C ASN A 392 0.19 27.53 10.38
N GLY A 393 0.94 26.85 9.49
CA GLY A 393 1.83 25.76 9.82
C GLY A 393 1.14 24.41 10.04
N HIS A 394 -0.19 24.34 9.88
CA HIS A 394 -0.92 23.08 10.00
C HIS A 394 -0.70 22.17 8.78
N THR A 395 -0.68 20.89 9.00
CA THR A 395 -0.72 19.91 7.90
C THR A 395 -2.15 19.77 7.38
N LEU A 396 -2.31 20.05 6.09
CA LEU A 396 -3.59 19.89 5.38
C LEU A 396 -3.56 18.65 4.50
N ALA A 397 -4.63 17.86 4.53
CA ALA A 397 -4.93 16.86 3.51
C ALA A 397 -5.94 17.47 2.53
N PHE A 398 -5.73 17.28 1.24
CA PHE A 398 -6.63 17.79 0.21
C PHE A 398 -6.86 16.77 -0.91
N ALA A 399 -8.00 16.89 -1.58
CA ALA A 399 -8.30 16.19 -2.81
C ALA A 399 -9.12 17.08 -3.73
N ILE A 400 -8.81 17.07 -5.02
CA ILE A 400 -9.59 17.67 -6.09
C ILE A 400 -9.77 16.65 -7.21
N MET A 401 -10.99 16.58 -7.72
CA MET A 401 -11.39 15.64 -8.76
C MET A 401 -12.20 16.36 -9.82
N ASP A 402 -11.81 16.15 -11.06
CA ASP A 402 -12.42 16.76 -12.22
C ASP A 402 -12.75 15.68 -13.26
N SER A 403 -13.88 15.77 -13.89
CA SER A 403 -14.23 14.94 -15.04
C SER A 403 -15.11 15.67 -16.05
N GLU A 404 -15.15 15.17 -17.27
CA GLU A 404 -15.91 15.78 -18.37
C GLU A 404 -15.42 17.19 -18.72
N MET A 405 -14.14 17.48 -18.45
CA MET A 405 -13.46 18.71 -18.87
C MET A 405 -12.06 18.41 -19.41
N SER A 406 -11.46 19.36 -20.08
CA SER A 406 -10.07 19.24 -20.53
C SER A 406 -9.11 18.95 -19.36
N VAL A 407 -8.19 17.99 -19.54
CA VAL A 407 -7.15 17.71 -18.54
C VAL A 407 -6.28 18.94 -18.25
N LEU A 408 -6.08 19.82 -19.23
CA LEU A 408 -5.33 21.06 -19.05
C LEU A 408 -6.08 22.04 -18.15
N ASP A 409 -7.38 22.21 -18.35
CA ASP A 409 -8.22 23.05 -17.49
C ASP A 409 -8.29 22.51 -16.06
N ALA A 410 -8.47 21.20 -15.91
CA ALA A 410 -8.45 20.53 -14.61
C ALA A 410 -7.10 20.79 -13.88
N ARG A 411 -5.97 20.73 -14.56
CA ARG A 411 -4.65 21.03 -13.98
C ARG A 411 -4.52 22.50 -13.55
N VAL A 412 -5.15 23.42 -14.28
CA VAL A 412 -5.23 24.83 -13.87
C VAL A 412 -5.99 24.96 -12.55
N LEU A 413 -7.14 24.26 -12.42
CA LEU A 413 -7.92 24.27 -11.19
C LEU A 413 -7.14 23.63 -10.03
N GLN A 414 -6.46 22.51 -10.26
CA GLN A 414 -5.59 21.87 -9.26
C GLN A 414 -4.48 22.81 -8.76
N ARG A 415 -3.84 23.53 -9.67
CA ARG A 415 -2.81 24.50 -9.29
C ARG A 415 -3.41 25.65 -8.46
N ARG A 416 -4.56 26.20 -8.87
CA ARG A 416 -5.24 27.28 -8.13
C ARG A 416 -5.68 26.84 -6.74
N LEU A 417 -6.19 25.60 -6.58
CA LEU A 417 -6.47 25.07 -5.26
C LEU A 417 -5.20 25.04 -4.42
N CYS A 418 -4.11 24.47 -4.95
CA CYS A 418 -2.84 24.41 -4.21
C CYS A 418 -2.30 25.79 -3.84
N GLU A 419 -2.46 26.80 -4.70
CA GLU A 419 -2.12 28.19 -4.40
C GLU A 419 -2.98 28.79 -3.29
N ALA A 420 -4.24 28.39 -3.18
CA ALA A 420 -5.12 28.83 -2.09
C ALA A 420 -4.78 28.14 -0.75
N LEU A 421 -4.25 26.90 -0.79
CA LEU A 421 -3.86 26.16 0.41
C LEU A 421 -2.57 26.69 1.04
N VAL A 422 -1.56 26.98 0.22
CA VAL A 422 -0.26 27.45 0.70
C VAL A 422 -0.20 28.96 0.65
N LYS A 423 0.21 29.59 1.74
CA LYS A 423 0.43 31.04 1.77
C LYS A 423 1.75 31.41 1.11
N GLU A 424 1.79 32.66 0.61
CA GLU A 424 3.01 33.31 0.11
C GLU A 424 4.08 33.49 1.18
#